data_ec2f7c76ba3df931e96d2da18d922e8f
#
_entry.id   ec2f7c76ba3df931e96d2da18d922e8f
#
_cell.length_a   1.000
_cell.length_b   1.000
_cell.length_c   1.000
_cell.angle_alpha   90.00
_cell.angle_beta   90.00
_cell.angle_gamma   90.00
#
_symmetry.space_group_name_H-M   'P 1'
#
loop_
_entity.id
_entity.type
_entity.pdbx_description
1 polymer ?
#
loop_
_entity_poly.entity_id
_entity_poly.type
_entity_poly.pdbx_seq_one_letter_code
_entity_poly.pdbx_strand_id
1 'polypeptide(L)'
;LSKIGLQKRGVEVKPASDWKPSFVPNLNGVDVNNDTALRFTAVFAAMRIRSENIASLPKSVLKETASGKKIAVDHPVHDILHKRPNGYQDVFTFWAFLNNCLDGWGNAYVIINRDSYGDVSSLFPVHPSRVVPGLYRRVKYYKISGNDGLQGVYNDTEICHFMLFSIDGVKGINPIVYNAEAIGNGMAATRFGTEFFEKGGNIKSVLETDGSLGDKEYNNFMRHYTESAKNFETPLLEYGIKLKQLGISPEAAQMLQTKAFSIQDIARIFSLPPHMLADLSRSTFSNIEHQDIQFVQYSLRPSVKRFEYQLENKLFFEGESDTYHIKFDLNGLLRGDMASRGAFYHNGIQDGWLN
;
A
#
# COMPACT_ATOMS: atom_id res chain seq x y z
N LEU A 1 -4.71 32.43 -4.30
CA LEU A 1 -3.61 33.26 -3.75
C LEU A 1 -4.14 34.58 -3.17
N SER A 2 -5.14 35.20 -3.80
CA SER A 2 -5.74 36.43 -3.29
C SER A 2 -6.39 36.28 -1.90
N LYS A 3 -6.98 35.10 -1.61
CA LYS A 3 -7.61 34.81 -0.31
C LYS A 3 -6.58 34.59 0.81
N ILE A 4 -5.32 34.28 0.50
CA ILE A 4 -4.26 34.07 1.49
C ILE A 4 -3.28 35.24 1.54
N GLY A 5 -3.48 36.28 0.72
CA GLY A 5 -2.58 37.45 0.65
C GLY A 5 -1.21 37.18 0.01
N LEU A 6 -1.02 36.00 -0.59
CA LEU A 6 0.25 35.57 -1.17
C LEU A 6 0.55 36.18 -2.55
N GLN A 7 -0.48 36.62 -3.28
CA GLN A 7 -0.31 37.17 -4.65
C GLN A 7 0.31 38.57 -4.72
N LYS A 8 0.25 39.36 -3.64
CA LYS A 8 0.65 40.76 -3.72
C LYS A 8 2.12 41.09 -3.39
N ARG A 9 2.94 40.11 -3.00
CA ARG A 9 4.30 40.40 -2.46
C ARG A 9 5.47 39.59 -3.04
N GLY A 10 5.31 38.83 -4.10
CA GLY A 10 6.46 38.05 -4.67
C GLY A 10 7.14 37.13 -3.65
N VAL A 11 6.43 36.67 -2.63
CA VAL A 11 6.98 35.81 -1.60
C VAL A 11 7.22 34.43 -2.20
N GLU A 12 8.47 34.02 -2.25
CA GLU A 12 8.87 32.66 -2.62
C GLU A 12 8.31 31.70 -1.56
N VAL A 13 7.37 30.89 -1.99
CA VAL A 13 6.73 29.90 -1.13
C VAL A 13 7.64 28.69 -1.06
N LYS A 14 8.32 28.50 0.06
CA LYS A 14 9.19 27.34 0.28
C LYS A 14 8.35 26.13 0.67
N PRO A 15 8.70 24.90 0.19
CA PRO A 15 8.06 23.67 0.65
C PRO A 15 8.24 23.51 2.17
N ALA A 16 7.30 22.81 2.81
CA ALA A 16 7.23 22.71 4.26
C ALA A 16 8.42 22.02 4.91
N SER A 17 9.09 21.12 4.18
CA SER A 17 10.33 20.50 4.63
C SER A 17 11.27 20.25 3.46
N ASP A 18 12.53 20.59 3.64
CA ASP A 18 13.64 20.14 2.78
C ASP A 18 14.07 18.70 3.13
N TRP A 19 13.33 18.03 4.02
CA TRP A 19 13.65 16.67 4.41
C TRP A 19 13.45 15.73 3.21
N LYS A 20 14.54 15.34 2.62
CA LYS A 20 14.61 14.26 1.65
C LYS A 20 15.13 13.03 2.39
N PRO A 21 14.52 11.86 2.23
CA PRO A 21 15.16 10.65 2.71
C PRO A 21 16.58 10.63 2.14
N SER A 22 17.56 10.37 2.98
CA SER A 22 18.94 10.18 2.53
C SER A 22 18.87 9.15 1.41
N PHE A 23 19.35 9.50 0.23
CA PHE A 23 19.42 8.57 -0.90
C PHE A 23 20.21 7.36 -0.42
N VAL A 24 19.52 6.25 -0.19
CA VAL A 24 20.18 4.97 0.03
C VAL A 24 20.58 4.49 -1.36
N PRO A 25 21.89 4.43 -1.67
CA PRO A 25 22.32 3.89 -2.94
C PRO A 25 21.71 2.50 -3.09
N ASN A 26 21.17 2.20 -4.26
CA ASN A 26 20.61 0.91 -4.57
C ASN A 26 21.72 -0.15 -4.55
N LEU A 27 21.96 -0.74 -3.38
CA LEU A 27 23.03 -1.72 -3.17
C LEU A 27 22.81 -3.02 -3.97
N ASN A 28 21.56 -3.27 -4.42
CA ASN A 28 21.16 -4.53 -5.05
C ASN A 28 20.84 -4.41 -6.56
N GLY A 29 21.19 -3.27 -7.19
CA GLY A 29 20.95 -3.06 -8.63
C GLY A 29 19.46 -2.98 -9.04
N VAL A 30 18.53 -2.80 -8.08
CA VAL A 30 17.10 -2.66 -8.32
C VAL A 30 16.66 -1.24 -7.94
N ASP A 31 16.11 -0.49 -8.87
CA ASP A 31 15.51 0.83 -8.57
C ASP A 31 14.14 0.63 -7.91
N VAL A 32 13.99 1.13 -6.68
CA VAL A 32 12.74 1.04 -5.90
C VAL A 32 12.09 2.41 -5.83
N ASN A 33 11.01 2.55 -6.56
CA ASN A 33 10.10 3.68 -6.51
C ASN A 33 8.65 3.18 -6.43
N ASN A 34 7.68 4.07 -6.36
CA ASN A 34 6.28 3.68 -6.23
C ASN A 34 5.80 2.77 -7.39
N ASP A 35 6.25 3.02 -8.61
CA ASP A 35 5.83 2.25 -9.77
C ASP A 35 6.52 0.87 -9.84
N THR A 36 7.83 0.82 -9.56
CA THR A 36 8.58 -0.43 -9.57
C THR A 36 8.21 -1.33 -8.41
N ALA A 37 7.94 -0.77 -7.22
CA ALA A 37 7.51 -1.52 -6.05
C ALA A 37 6.16 -2.23 -6.27
N LEU A 38 5.23 -1.63 -7.02
CA LEU A 38 3.94 -2.26 -7.36
C LEU A 38 4.08 -3.51 -8.25
N ARG A 39 5.22 -3.69 -8.93
CA ARG A 39 5.51 -4.93 -9.68
C ARG A 39 5.90 -6.09 -8.76
N PHE A 40 6.26 -5.79 -7.53
CA PHE A 40 6.51 -6.83 -6.53
C PHE A 40 5.18 -7.31 -5.94
N THR A 41 4.83 -8.56 -6.18
CA THR A 41 3.51 -9.14 -5.88
C THR A 41 3.07 -8.95 -4.44
N ALA A 42 3.99 -9.04 -3.48
CA ALA A 42 3.69 -8.86 -2.06
C ALA A 42 3.26 -7.41 -1.74
N VAL A 43 3.93 -6.40 -2.33
CA VAL A 43 3.57 -4.98 -2.18
C VAL A 43 2.20 -4.71 -2.82
N PHE A 44 2.00 -5.19 -4.05
CA PHE A 44 0.72 -5.07 -4.73
C PHE A 44 -0.43 -5.69 -3.93
N ALA A 45 -0.24 -6.92 -3.46
CA ALA A 45 -1.24 -7.62 -2.64
C ALA A 45 -1.54 -6.88 -1.35
N ALA A 46 -0.51 -6.38 -0.65
CA ALA A 46 -0.67 -5.64 0.59
C ALA A 46 -1.49 -4.36 0.40
N MET A 47 -1.16 -3.55 -0.59
CA MET A 47 -1.90 -2.31 -0.89
C MET A 47 -3.33 -2.60 -1.32
N ARG A 48 -3.54 -3.62 -2.17
CA ARG A 48 -4.88 -4.03 -2.62
C ARG A 48 -5.75 -4.48 -1.46
N ILE A 49 -5.25 -5.39 -0.60
CA ILE A 49 -6.01 -5.90 0.55
C ILE A 49 -6.45 -4.75 1.45
N ARG A 50 -5.56 -3.83 1.79
CA ARG A 50 -5.91 -2.70 2.66
C ARG A 50 -6.91 -1.75 2.01
N SER A 51 -6.69 -1.40 0.74
CA SER A 51 -7.53 -0.44 0.03
C SER A 51 -8.96 -0.97 -0.21
N GLU A 52 -9.09 -2.24 -0.63
CA GLU A 52 -10.39 -2.85 -0.87
C GLU A 52 -11.18 -3.05 0.43
N ASN A 53 -10.51 -3.45 1.52
CA ASN A 53 -11.17 -3.56 2.82
C ASN A 53 -11.69 -2.21 3.31
N ILE A 54 -10.91 -1.12 3.22
CA ILE A 54 -11.38 0.22 3.60
C ILE A 54 -12.49 0.71 2.66
N ALA A 55 -12.38 0.47 1.35
CA ALA A 55 -13.38 0.86 0.38
C ALA A 55 -14.72 0.16 0.60
N SER A 56 -14.72 -1.09 1.02
CA SER A 56 -15.91 -1.89 1.29
C SER A 56 -16.67 -1.51 2.56
N LEU A 57 -16.04 -0.77 3.49
CA LEU A 57 -16.71 -0.38 4.73
C LEU A 57 -17.93 0.51 4.45
N PRO A 58 -19.08 0.30 5.11
CA PRO A 58 -20.17 1.25 5.10
C PRO A 58 -19.75 2.58 5.74
N LYS A 59 -20.08 3.70 5.09
CA LYS A 59 -19.80 5.06 5.56
C LYS A 59 -21.12 5.75 5.81
N SER A 60 -21.26 6.39 6.97
CA SER A 60 -22.49 7.08 7.35
C SER A 60 -22.18 8.38 8.08
N VAL A 61 -23.02 9.36 7.86
CA VAL A 61 -23.12 10.53 8.73
C VAL A 61 -24.12 10.21 9.83
N LEU A 62 -23.70 10.35 11.08
CA LEU A 62 -24.54 10.11 12.26
C LEU A 62 -24.86 11.44 12.89
N LYS A 63 -26.13 11.63 13.29
CA LYS A 63 -26.61 12.76 14.09
C LYS A 63 -26.77 12.34 15.53
N GLU A 64 -26.20 13.09 16.45
CA GLU A 64 -26.44 12.91 17.89
C GLU A 64 -27.82 13.43 18.28
N THR A 65 -28.58 12.59 18.98
CA THR A 65 -29.95 12.91 19.45
C THR A 65 -30.10 12.53 20.91
N ALA A 66 -31.11 13.04 21.60
CA ALA A 66 -31.37 12.67 22.98
C ALA A 66 -31.58 11.16 23.21
N SER A 67 -31.96 10.41 22.16
CA SER A 67 -32.16 8.96 22.19
C SER A 67 -30.97 8.14 21.64
N GLY A 68 -29.81 8.78 21.40
CA GLY A 68 -28.62 8.15 20.83
C GLY A 68 -28.30 8.65 19.43
N LYS A 69 -27.39 7.97 18.73
CA LYS A 69 -26.93 8.36 17.38
C LYS A 69 -27.82 7.74 16.30
N LYS A 70 -28.30 8.57 15.35
CA LYS A 70 -29.09 8.13 14.20
C LYS A 70 -28.40 8.50 12.89
N ILE A 71 -28.59 7.72 11.84
CA ILE A 71 -28.05 8.01 10.50
C ILE A 71 -28.76 9.25 9.97
N ALA A 72 -27.99 10.28 9.59
CA ALA A 72 -28.47 11.54 9.04
C ALA A 72 -28.50 11.46 7.50
N VAL A 73 -29.46 10.75 6.95
CA VAL A 73 -29.60 10.54 5.48
C VAL A 73 -29.88 11.83 4.73
N ASP A 74 -30.49 12.82 5.40
CA ASP A 74 -30.84 14.12 4.83
C ASP A 74 -29.65 15.10 4.78
N HIS A 75 -28.52 14.75 5.40
CA HIS A 75 -27.36 15.61 5.41
C HIS A 75 -26.62 15.53 4.05
N PRO A 76 -26.27 16.67 3.39
CA PRO A 76 -25.64 16.67 2.06
C PRO A 76 -24.38 15.79 1.98
N VAL A 77 -23.54 15.81 3.01
CA VAL A 77 -22.29 15.01 3.10
C VAL A 77 -22.58 13.50 3.11
N HIS A 78 -23.77 13.05 3.57
CA HIS A 78 -24.10 11.63 3.64
C HIS A 78 -24.07 10.97 2.24
N ASP A 79 -24.77 11.55 1.29
CA ASP A 79 -24.84 11.01 -0.08
C ASP A 79 -23.46 11.05 -0.79
N ILE A 80 -22.67 12.07 -0.54
CA ILE A 80 -21.31 12.23 -1.08
C ILE A 80 -20.39 11.11 -0.57
N LEU A 81 -20.47 10.78 0.71
CA LEU A 81 -19.62 9.74 1.30
C LEU A 81 -20.13 8.32 1.03
N HIS A 82 -21.46 8.14 0.86
CA HIS A 82 -22.09 6.84 0.77
C HIS A 82 -22.40 6.38 -0.65
N LYS A 83 -22.74 7.31 -1.57
CA LYS A 83 -23.17 6.97 -2.93
C LYS A 83 -22.21 7.48 -4.01
N ARG A 84 -21.94 8.78 -4.06
CA ARG A 84 -21.25 9.41 -5.17
C ARG A 84 -20.42 10.61 -4.75
N PRO A 85 -19.11 10.45 -4.56
CA PRO A 85 -18.24 11.55 -4.14
C PRO A 85 -18.05 12.62 -5.22
N ASN A 86 -18.10 12.25 -6.50
CA ASN A 86 -17.95 13.14 -7.66
C ASN A 86 -18.63 12.57 -8.92
N GLY A 87 -18.52 13.28 -10.03
CA GLY A 87 -19.22 12.95 -11.28
C GLY A 87 -18.66 11.74 -12.04
N TYR A 88 -17.45 11.26 -11.74
CA TYR A 88 -16.75 10.23 -12.52
C TYR A 88 -16.34 8.99 -11.74
N GLN A 89 -16.40 9.01 -10.41
CA GLN A 89 -16.04 7.85 -9.56
C GLN A 89 -17.23 7.36 -8.76
N ASP A 90 -17.34 6.05 -8.62
CA ASP A 90 -18.15 5.42 -7.58
C ASP A 90 -17.44 5.51 -6.22
N VAL A 91 -18.20 5.25 -5.17
CA VAL A 91 -17.70 5.36 -3.80
C VAL A 91 -16.60 4.36 -3.47
N PHE A 92 -16.66 3.15 -4.04
CA PHE A 92 -15.63 2.13 -3.80
C PHE A 92 -14.29 2.53 -4.44
N THR A 93 -14.32 2.92 -5.70
CA THR A 93 -13.14 3.39 -6.43
C THR A 93 -12.49 4.60 -5.77
N PHE A 94 -13.31 5.55 -5.28
CA PHE A 94 -12.83 6.73 -4.58
C PHE A 94 -12.03 6.37 -3.31
N TRP A 95 -12.61 5.55 -2.43
CA TRP A 95 -11.95 5.18 -1.17
C TRP A 95 -10.76 4.26 -1.37
N ALA A 96 -10.84 3.33 -2.34
CA ALA A 96 -9.70 2.49 -2.72
C ALA A 96 -8.52 3.33 -3.21
N PHE A 97 -8.79 4.33 -4.07
CA PHE A 97 -7.77 5.26 -4.55
C PHE A 97 -7.12 6.04 -3.41
N LEU A 98 -7.92 6.59 -2.49
CA LEU A 98 -7.37 7.36 -1.36
C LEU A 98 -6.48 6.50 -0.46
N ASN A 99 -6.89 5.26 -0.17
CA ASN A 99 -6.05 4.39 0.64
C ASN A 99 -4.80 3.93 -0.11
N ASN A 100 -4.87 3.69 -1.42
CA ASN A 100 -3.69 3.42 -2.25
C ASN A 100 -2.70 4.59 -2.23
N CYS A 101 -3.19 5.83 -2.27
CA CYS A 101 -2.35 7.01 -2.12
C CYS A 101 -1.69 7.09 -0.74
N LEU A 102 -2.42 6.74 0.33
CA LEU A 102 -1.85 6.66 1.67
C LEU A 102 -0.75 5.60 1.77
N ASP A 103 -1.05 4.39 1.34
CA ASP A 103 -0.13 3.25 1.47
C ASP A 103 1.10 3.40 0.54
N GLY A 104 0.94 4.01 -0.64
CA GLY A 104 2.04 4.20 -1.60
C GLY A 104 2.87 5.46 -1.34
N TRP A 105 2.24 6.57 -0.97
CA TRP A 105 2.90 7.88 -0.85
C TRP A 105 2.89 8.47 0.55
N GLY A 106 2.23 7.80 1.50
CA GLY A 106 2.07 8.29 2.88
C GLY A 106 1.10 9.46 3.02
N ASN A 107 0.48 9.89 1.93
CA ASN A 107 -0.41 11.04 1.86
C ASN A 107 -1.56 10.78 0.89
N ALA A 108 -2.74 11.30 1.19
CA ALA A 108 -3.84 11.38 0.24
C ALA A 108 -4.52 12.74 0.34
N TYR A 109 -4.94 13.27 -0.78
CA TYR A 109 -5.49 14.62 -0.90
C TYR A 109 -6.82 14.61 -1.61
N VAL A 110 -7.76 15.39 -1.08
CA VAL A 110 -9.09 15.58 -1.67
C VAL A 110 -9.44 17.05 -1.68
N ILE A 111 -9.76 17.60 -2.86
CA ILE A 111 -10.31 18.94 -2.99
C ILE A 111 -11.77 18.89 -2.61
N ILE A 112 -12.21 19.81 -1.76
CA ILE A 112 -13.58 19.98 -1.33
C ILE A 112 -14.21 21.06 -2.21
N ASN A 113 -15.15 20.68 -3.06
CA ASN A 113 -15.98 21.65 -3.76
C ASN A 113 -17.21 21.95 -2.94
N ARG A 114 -17.51 23.25 -2.84
CA ARG A 114 -18.69 23.76 -2.15
C ARG A 114 -19.56 24.54 -3.14
N ASP A 115 -20.84 24.50 -2.92
CA ASP A 115 -21.82 25.30 -3.66
C ASP A 115 -21.86 26.76 -3.21
N SER A 116 -22.81 27.53 -3.73
CA SER A 116 -22.99 28.96 -3.38
C SER A 116 -23.46 29.20 -1.93
N TYR A 117 -24.02 28.19 -1.30
CA TYR A 117 -24.45 28.22 0.10
C TYR A 117 -23.34 27.80 1.06
N GLY A 118 -22.25 27.24 0.53
CA GLY A 118 -21.13 26.72 1.30
C GLY A 118 -21.23 25.24 1.62
N ASP A 119 -22.30 24.57 1.21
CA ASP A 119 -22.48 23.14 1.36
C ASP A 119 -21.49 22.37 0.48
N VAL A 120 -21.03 21.21 0.97
CA VAL A 120 -20.16 20.33 0.19
C VAL A 120 -20.97 19.74 -0.97
N SER A 121 -20.52 19.99 -2.20
CA SER A 121 -21.17 19.49 -3.42
C SER A 121 -20.46 18.28 -4.03
N SER A 122 -19.14 18.19 -3.88
CA SER A 122 -18.35 17.07 -4.42
C SER A 122 -16.93 17.04 -3.83
N LEU A 123 -16.32 15.86 -3.93
CA LEU A 123 -14.97 15.57 -3.43
C LEU A 123 -14.11 15.07 -4.60
N PHE A 124 -13.03 15.77 -4.94
CA PHE A 124 -12.10 15.40 -6.01
C PHE A 124 -10.77 14.93 -5.45
N PRO A 125 -10.43 13.65 -5.59
CA PRO A 125 -9.16 13.13 -5.14
C PRO A 125 -8.03 13.58 -6.06
N VAL A 126 -6.88 13.93 -5.49
CA VAL A 126 -5.70 14.36 -6.24
C VAL A 126 -4.53 13.44 -5.92
N HIS A 127 -3.85 12.97 -6.96
CA HIS A 127 -2.69 12.10 -6.79
C HIS A 127 -1.55 12.83 -6.06
N PRO A 128 -0.91 12.21 -5.04
CA PRO A 128 0.09 12.87 -4.21
C PRO A 128 1.30 13.44 -4.95
N SER A 129 1.68 12.85 -6.08
CA SER A 129 2.79 13.37 -6.91
C SER A 129 2.56 14.77 -7.46
N ARG A 130 1.29 15.21 -7.49
CA ARG A 130 0.88 16.53 -7.99
C ARG A 130 0.77 17.58 -6.89
N VAL A 131 0.87 17.18 -5.61
CA VAL A 131 0.57 18.06 -4.47
C VAL A 131 1.84 18.34 -3.67
N VAL A 132 2.13 19.59 -3.49
CA VAL A 132 3.21 20.07 -2.60
C VAL A 132 2.56 20.83 -1.43
N PRO A 133 2.47 20.20 -0.24
CA PRO A 133 2.03 20.91 0.96
C PRO A 133 3.10 21.86 1.46
N GLY A 134 2.69 22.96 2.05
CA GLY A 134 3.59 23.95 2.62
C GLY A 134 2.97 24.65 3.83
N LEU A 135 3.80 25.41 4.55
CA LEU A 135 3.38 26.27 5.65
C LEU A 135 3.74 27.72 5.35
N TYR A 136 2.79 28.62 5.53
CA TYR A 136 3.01 30.04 5.52
C TYR A 136 2.37 30.68 6.75
N ARG A 137 3.15 31.30 7.63
CA ARG A 137 2.70 31.88 8.89
C ARG A 137 1.87 30.92 9.75
N ARG A 138 2.29 29.65 9.82
CA ARG A 138 1.62 28.54 10.53
C ARG A 138 0.28 28.10 9.91
N VAL A 139 -0.09 28.59 8.73
CA VAL A 139 -1.26 28.12 7.99
C VAL A 139 -0.79 27.16 6.89
N LYS A 140 -1.42 26.00 6.81
CA LYS A 140 -1.17 25.03 5.72
C LYS A 140 -1.74 25.56 4.40
N TYR A 141 -1.00 25.30 3.32
CA TYR A 141 -1.48 25.52 1.96
C TYR A 141 -1.00 24.36 1.08
N TYR A 142 -1.63 24.18 -0.07
CA TYR A 142 -1.34 23.09 -0.98
C TYR A 142 -1.19 23.64 -2.40
N LYS A 143 -0.02 23.43 -3.00
CA LYS A 143 0.19 23.75 -4.41
C LYS A 143 -0.07 22.49 -5.23
N ILE A 144 -1.08 22.54 -6.10
CA ILE A 144 -1.46 21.44 -6.98
C ILE A 144 -1.01 21.78 -8.39
N SER A 145 -0.27 20.86 -9.02
CA SER A 145 0.19 20.94 -10.40
C SER A 145 -0.66 20.07 -11.31
N GLY A 146 -0.70 20.37 -12.60
CA GLY A 146 -1.44 19.62 -13.62
C GLY A 146 -2.12 20.56 -14.62
N ASN A 147 -2.96 19.99 -15.49
CA ASN A 147 -3.68 20.68 -16.56
C ASN A 147 -5.13 20.20 -16.71
N ASP A 148 -5.69 19.61 -15.66
CA ASP A 148 -7.05 19.04 -15.62
C ASP A 148 -8.09 19.97 -14.98
N GLY A 149 -7.76 21.24 -14.81
CA GLY A 149 -8.63 22.25 -14.18
C GLY A 149 -8.53 22.29 -12.64
N LEU A 150 -7.80 21.36 -12.02
CA LEU A 150 -7.60 21.28 -10.57
C LEU A 150 -6.29 21.94 -10.11
N GLN A 151 -5.50 22.48 -11.05
CA GLN A 151 -4.25 23.16 -10.69
C GLN A 151 -4.49 24.46 -9.95
N GLY A 152 -3.65 24.75 -8.95
CA GLY A 152 -3.78 25.99 -8.19
C GLY A 152 -3.11 25.91 -6.82
N VAL A 153 -3.38 26.93 -6.03
CA VAL A 153 -2.99 26.97 -4.62
C VAL A 153 -4.26 27.02 -3.78
N TYR A 154 -4.38 26.02 -2.93
CA TYR A 154 -5.50 25.80 -2.05
C TYR A 154 -5.10 26.05 -0.61
N ASN A 155 -6.00 26.57 0.19
CA ASN A 155 -5.79 26.71 1.62
C ASN A 155 -6.22 25.44 2.37
N ASP A 156 -5.96 25.41 3.65
CA ASP A 156 -6.24 24.24 4.50
C ASP A 156 -7.74 23.88 4.60
N THR A 157 -8.65 24.85 4.42
CA THR A 157 -10.10 24.60 4.48
C THR A 157 -10.68 23.99 3.19
N GLU A 158 -9.93 24.07 2.10
CA GLU A 158 -10.35 23.58 0.78
C GLU A 158 -9.82 22.16 0.47
N ILE A 159 -8.97 21.60 1.34
CA ILE A 159 -8.34 20.29 1.14
C ILE A 159 -8.51 19.40 2.37
N CYS A 160 -9.03 18.17 2.18
CA CYS A 160 -8.78 17.10 3.11
C CYS A 160 -7.41 16.50 2.83
N HIS A 161 -6.50 16.55 3.80
CA HIS A 161 -5.19 15.96 3.73
C HIS A 161 -5.07 14.82 4.74
N PHE A 162 -5.09 13.59 4.26
CA PHE A 162 -4.87 12.40 5.07
C PHE A 162 -3.39 12.04 5.04
N MET A 163 -2.81 11.80 6.22
CA MET A 163 -1.39 11.49 6.37
C MET A 163 -1.21 10.18 7.14
N LEU A 164 -0.25 9.35 6.72
CA LEU A 164 0.28 8.28 7.56
C LEU A 164 1.29 8.84 8.57
N PHE A 165 2.36 8.10 8.82
CA PHE A 165 3.42 8.55 9.72
C PHE A 165 4.08 9.83 9.20
N SER A 166 4.18 10.85 10.05
CA SER A 166 4.79 12.13 9.72
C SER A 166 5.83 12.50 10.77
N ILE A 167 6.96 13.06 10.33
CA ILE A 167 8.04 13.53 11.21
C ILE A 167 7.87 15.02 11.52
N ASP A 168 7.36 15.78 10.56
CA ASP A 168 7.22 17.25 10.64
C ASP A 168 5.79 17.72 10.95
N GLY A 169 4.82 16.82 10.99
CA GLY A 169 3.40 17.12 11.20
C GLY A 169 2.73 17.80 9.99
N VAL A 170 3.44 18.01 8.90
CA VAL A 170 2.95 18.72 7.71
C VAL A 170 2.74 17.76 6.54
N LYS A 171 3.64 16.80 6.38
CA LYS A 171 3.60 15.80 5.30
C LYS A 171 3.90 14.41 5.85
N GLY A 172 3.15 13.43 5.40
CA GLY A 172 3.44 12.02 5.64
C GLY A 172 4.66 11.55 4.86
N ILE A 173 5.45 10.66 5.43
CA ILE A 173 6.59 10.05 4.73
C ILE A 173 6.09 8.98 3.77
N ASN A 174 6.78 8.82 2.64
CA ASN A 174 6.47 7.80 1.64
C ASN A 174 6.95 6.42 2.15
N PRO A 175 6.05 5.45 2.44
CA PRO A 175 6.44 4.17 3.00
C PRO A 175 7.31 3.34 2.06
N ILE A 176 7.07 3.43 0.75
CA ILE A 176 7.82 2.69 -0.27
C ILE A 176 9.28 3.18 -0.33
N VAL A 177 9.46 4.50 -0.44
CA VAL A 177 10.79 5.10 -0.56
C VAL A 177 11.57 4.93 0.75
N TYR A 178 10.89 5.04 1.89
CA TYR A 178 11.54 4.91 3.19
C TYR A 178 11.99 3.48 3.50
N ASN A 179 11.29 2.48 2.96
CA ASN A 179 11.63 1.06 3.12
C ASN A 179 12.19 0.45 1.82
N ALA A 180 12.78 1.28 0.95
CA ALA A 180 13.27 0.85 -0.35
C ALA A 180 14.28 -0.31 -0.27
N GLU A 181 15.09 -0.37 0.78
CA GLU A 181 16.07 -1.45 0.99
C GLU A 181 15.37 -2.81 1.19
N ALA A 182 14.37 -2.87 2.08
CA ALA A 182 13.63 -4.12 2.35
C ALA A 182 12.86 -4.59 1.11
N ILE A 183 12.19 -3.66 0.41
CA ILE A 183 11.47 -3.95 -0.84
C ILE A 183 12.45 -4.40 -1.93
N GLY A 184 13.58 -3.70 -2.08
CA GLY A 184 14.61 -3.99 -3.06
C GLY A 184 15.25 -5.37 -2.87
N ASN A 185 15.46 -5.79 -1.62
CA ASN A 185 15.94 -7.14 -1.29
C ASN A 185 14.96 -8.21 -1.78
N GLY A 186 13.65 -8.04 -1.58
CA GLY A 186 12.63 -8.95 -2.08
C GLY A 186 12.54 -9.00 -3.60
N MET A 187 12.67 -7.85 -4.26
CA MET A 187 12.68 -7.76 -5.72
C MET A 187 13.95 -8.42 -6.30
N ALA A 188 15.12 -8.19 -5.69
CA ALA A 188 16.38 -8.79 -6.09
C ALA A 188 16.36 -10.32 -5.94
N ALA A 189 15.81 -10.84 -4.83
CA ALA A 189 15.64 -12.28 -4.62
C ALA A 189 14.71 -12.91 -5.68
N THR A 190 13.64 -12.19 -6.07
CA THR A 190 12.74 -12.64 -7.13
C THR A 190 13.44 -12.66 -8.49
N ARG A 191 14.20 -11.62 -8.82
CA ARG A 191 14.97 -11.54 -10.06
C ARG A 191 16.03 -12.65 -10.14
N PHE A 192 16.76 -12.88 -9.07
CA PHE A 192 17.73 -13.97 -8.99
C PHE A 192 17.07 -15.32 -9.28
N GLY A 193 15.89 -15.58 -8.67
CA GLY A 193 15.15 -16.82 -8.94
C GLY A 193 14.76 -16.97 -10.42
N THR A 194 14.30 -15.88 -11.05
CA THR A 194 13.96 -15.88 -12.49
C THR A 194 15.20 -16.21 -13.34
N GLU A 195 16.31 -15.49 -13.13
CA GLU A 195 17.56 -15.72 -13.87
C GLU A 195 18.12 -17.13 -13.64
N PHE A 196 17.96 -17.68 -12.44
CA PHE A 196 18.36 -19.05 -12.13
C PHE A 196 17.56 -20.06 -12.93
N PHE A 197 16.22 -19.92 -13.00
CA PHE A 197 15.37 -20.82 -13.79
C PHE A 197 15.52 -20.63 -15.30
N GLU A 198 15.69 -19.40 -15.79
CA GLU A 198 15.96 -19.12 -17.21
C GLU A 198 17.24 -19.79 -17.72
N LYS A 199 18.24 -19.89 -16.85
CA LYS A 199 19.50 -20.63 -17.13
C LYS A 199 19.36 -22.14 -16.92
N GLY A 200 18.13 -22.68 -16.87
CA GLY A 200 17.83 -24.08 -16.76
C GLY A 200 18.01 -24.67 -15.36
N GLY A 201 17.95 -23.83 -14.31
CA GLY A 201 18.24 -24.26 -12.94
C GLY A 201 19.65 -24.80 -12.78
N ASN A 202 20.49 -24.47 -13.73
CA ASN A 202 21.76 -25.17 -13.95
C ASN A 202 22.74 -24.76 -12.83
N ILE A 203 22.74 -25.60 -11.86
CA ILE A 203 23.88 -25.86 -10.98
C ILE A 203 25.08 -25.85 -11.89
N LYS A 204 26.06 -25.00 -11.62
CA LYS A 204 27.33 -25.04 -12.34
C LYS A 204 27.79 -26.46 -12.38
N SER A 205 27.55 -27.15 -13.49
CA SER A 205 28.11 -28.49 -13.73
C SER A 205 29.51 -28.28 -14.27
N VAL A 206 30.47 -28.98 -13.69
CA VAL A 206 31.83 -29.01 -14.17
C VAL A 206 31.99 -30.27 -14.98
N LEU A 207 32.53 -30.10 -16.16
CA LEU A 207 32.97 -31.24 -16.98
C LEU A 207 34.42 -31.54 -16.61
N GLU A 208 34.64 -32.67 -15.98
CA GLU A 208 35.97 -33.14 -15.58
C GLU A 208 36.43 -34.22 -16.56
N THR A 209 37.70 -34.20 -16.94
CA THR A 209 38.36 -35.28 -17.71
C THR A 209 39.71 -35.57 -17.09
N ASP A 210 40.08 -36.86 -17.11
CA ASP A 210 41.36 -37.32 -16.59
C ASP A 210 42.53 -37.06 -17.57
N GLY A 211 42.24 -36.55 -18.79
CA GLY A 211 43.22 -36.25 -19.82
C GLY A 211 43.14 -34.80 -20.33
N SER A 212 44.14 -34.35 -21.10
CA SER A 212 44.09 -33.10 -21.84
C SER A 212 43.42 -33.32 -23.20
N LEU A 213 42.39 -32.47 -23.49
CA LEU A 213 41.77 -32.43 -24.81
C LEU A 213 42.57 -31.48 -25.70
N GLY A 214 42.83 -31.92 -26.95
CA GLY A 214 43.34 -30.98 -27.96
C GLY A 214 42.26 -29.98 -28.39
N ASP A 215 42.68 -28.87 -28.98
CA ASP A 215 41.76 -27.79 -29.38
C ASP A 215 40.63 -28.27 -30.31
N LYS A 216 40.92 -29.23 -31.15
CA LYS A 216 39.96 -29.78 -32.10
C LYS A 216 38.91 -30.67 -31.42
N GLU A 217 39.31 -31.52 -30.51
CA GLU A 217 38.44 -32.37 -29.70
C GLU A 217 37.57 -31.52 -28.77
N TYR A 218 38.16 -30.52 -28.13
CA TYR A 218 37.43 -29.56 -27.27
C TYR A 218 36.35 -28.83 -28.03
N ASN A 219 36.66 -28.24 -29.20
CA ASN A 219 35.68 -27.49 -29.98
C ASN A 219 34.55 -28.41 -30.52
N ASN A 220 34.84 -29.63 -30.95
CA ASN A 220 33.83 -30.59 -31.39
C ASN A 220 32.91 -30.96 -30.24
N PHE A 221 33.49 -31.33 -29.08
CA PHE A 221 32.71 -31.69 -27.89
C PHE A 221 31.79 -30.52 -27.46
N MET A 222 32.33 -29.32 -27.34
CA MET A 222 31.56 -28.15 -26.90
C MET A 222 30.42 -27.81 -27.86
N ARG A 223 30.62 -28.01 -29.16
CA ARG A 223 29.54 -27.80 -30.15
C ARG A 223 28.41 -28.82 -29.93
N HIS A 224 28.70 -30.09 -29.88
CA HIS A 224 27.71 -31.16 -29.67
C HIS A 224 26.99 -31.02 -28.33
N TYR A 225 27.74 -30.75 -27.27
CA TYR A 225 27.20 -30.55 -25.94
C TYR A 225 26.23 -29.34 -25.91
N THR A 226 26.60 -28.21 -26.51
CA THR A 226 25.78 -27.00 -26.57
C THR A 226 24.53 -27.19 -27.45
N GLU A 227 24.63 -27.93 -28.57
CA GLU A 227 23.49 -28.25 -29.42
C GLU A 227 22.49 -29.16 -28.69
N SER A 228 22.94 -30.23 -28.06
CA SER A 228 22.08 -31.12 -27.27
C SER A 228 21.42 -30.40 -26.11
N ALA A 229 22.16 -29.53 -25.41
CA ALA A 229 21.62 -28.74 -24.30
C ALA A 229 20.54 -27.73 -24.76
N LYS A 230 20.69 -27.13 -25.94
CA LYS A 230 19.67 -26.25 -26.53
C LYS A 230 18.39 -26.97 -26.93
N ASN A 231 18.53 -28.21 -27.39
CA ASN A 231 17.40 -29.04 -27.84
C ASN A 231 16.76 -29.85 -26.70
N PHE A 232 17.20 -29.67 -25.45
CA PHE A 232 16.79 -30.50 -24.30
C PHE A 232 17.04 -32.00 -24.50
N GLU A 233 18.03 -32.36 -25.33
CA GLU A 233 18.48 -33.75 -25.53
C GLU A 233 19.55 -34.10 -24.51
N THR A 234 19.66 -35.43 -24.21
CA THR A 234 20.72 -35.89 -23.30
C THR A 234 22.05 -35.89 -24.05
N PRO A 235 23.04 -35.06 -23.68
CA PRO A 235 24.32 -35.05 -24.37
C PRO A 235 25.13 -36.34 -24.09
N LEU A 236 25.74 -36.91 -25.11
CA LEU A 236 26.70 -37.98 -24.94
C LEU A 236 28.04 -37.38 -24.48
N LEU A 237 28.57 -37.89 -23.37
CA LEU A 237 29.88 -37.46 -22.85
C LEU A 237 30.97 -38.38 -23.42
N GLU A 238 31.75 -37.87 -24.37
CA GLU A 238 32.87 -38.57 -25.01
C GLU A 238 34.20 -38.25 -24.28
N TYR A 239 35.28 -38.88 -24.67
CA TYR A 239 36.66 -38.61 -24.19
C TYR A 239 36.87 -38.78 -22.68
N GLY A 240 36.07 -39.64 -22.02
CA GLY A 240 36.20 -39.82 -20.57
C GLY A 240 35.74 -38.63 -19.73
N ILE A 241 35.01 -37.70 -20.35
CA ILE A 241 34.44 -36.53 -19.65
C ILE A 241 33.32 -36.99 -18.71
N LYS A 242 33.38 -36.54 -17.47
CA LYS A 242 32.37 -36.82 -16.44
C LYS A 242 31.66 -35.53 -16.08
N LEU A 243 30.33 -35.55 -16.05
CA LEU A 243 29.52 -34.43 -15.55
C LEU A 243 29.47 -34.50 -14.02
N LYS A 244 30.09 -33.56 -13.38
CA LYS A 244 29.99 -33.39 -11.93
C LYS A 244 29.06 -32.27 -11.64
N GLN A 245 27.87 -32.55 -11.14
CA GLN A 245 26.95 -31.55 -10.64
C GLN A 245 27.50 -31.04 -9.32
N LEU A 246 27.83 -29.75 -9.30
CA LEU A 246 28.09 -29.02 -8.06
C LEU A 246 26.73 -28.71 -7.45
N GLY A 247 26.26 -29.43 -6.46
CA GLY A 247 24.90 -29.32 -5.87
C GLY A 247 24.34 -27.88 -5.76
N ILE A 248 23.09 -27.72 -5.37
CA ILE A 248 22.49 -26.40 -5.13
C ILE A 248 23.43 -25.65 -4.19
N SER A 249 23.98 -24.52 -4.64
CA SER A 249 24.90 -23.78 -3.79
C SER A 249 24.16 -23.33 -2.52
N PRO A 250 24.82 -23.31 -1.36
CA PRO A 250 24.23 -22.81 -0.13
C PRO A 250 23.61 -21.41 -0.31
N GLU A 251 24.19 -20.60 -1.21
CA GLU A 251 23.68 -19.26 -1.53
C GLU A 251 22.31 -19.32 -2.24
N ALA A 252 22.06 -20.27 -3.13
CA ALA A 252 20.76 -20.41 -3.78
C ALA A 252 19.68 -20.84 -2.79
N ALA A 253 20.00 -21.72 -1.83
CA ALA A 253 19.09 -22.11 -0.76
C ALA A 253 18.80 -20.92 0.19
N GLN A 254 19.81 -20.12 0.51
CA GLN A 254 19.64 -18.88 1.32
C GLN A 254 18.77 -17.85 0.61
N MET A 255 18.88 -17.71 -0.72
CA MET A 255 18.05 -16.79 -1.48
C MET A 255 16.56 -17.14 -1.44
N LEU A 256 16.21 -18.43 -1.42
CA LEU A 256 14.82 -18.86 -1.24
C LEU A 256 14.30 -18.48 0.17
N GLN A 257 15.13 -18.61 1.19
CA GLN A 257 14.78 -18.15 2.54
C GLN A 257 14.64 -16.61 2.59
N THR A 258 15.52 -15.88 1.93
CA THR A 258 15.44 -14.40 1.83
C THR A 258 14.13 -13.95 1.20
N LYS A 259 13.62 -14.67 0.19
CA LYS A 259 12.33 -14.40 -0.42
C LYS A 259 11.18 -14.55 0.59
N ALA A 260 11.21 -15.58 1.43
CA ALA A 260 10.20 -15.77 2.48
C ALA A 260 10.26 -14.63 3.54
N PHE A 261 11.45 -14.23 3.99
CA PHE A 261 11.62 -13.10 4.90
C PHE A 261 11.13 -11.78 4.30
N SER A 262 11.34 -11.56 2.99
CA SER A 262 10.86 -10.36 2.31
C SER A 262 9.35 -10.20 2.38
N ILE A 263 8.56 -11.29 2.33
CA ILE A 263 7.10 -11.24 2.48
C ILE A 263 6.73 -10.76 3.89
N GLN A 264 7.44 -11.22 4.91
CA GLN A 264 7.21 -10.79 6.30
C GLN A 264 7.59 -9.32 6.51
N ASP A 265 8.62 -8.81 5.84
CA ASP A 265 8.99 -7.40 5.89
C ASP A 265 7.92 -6.53 5.22
N ILE A 266 7.39 -6.95 4.06
CA ILE A 266 6.26 -6.27 3.42
C ILE A 266 5.03 -6.29 4.34
N ALA A 267 4.74 -7.41 4.99
CA ALA A 267 3.65 -7.51 5.95
C ALA A 267 3.80 -6.49 7.10
N ARG A 268 5.03 -6.29 7.62
CA ARG A 268 5.33 -5.29 8.65
C ARG A 268 5.15 -3.86 8.14
N ILE A 269 5.64 -3.53 6.93
CA ILE A 269 5.52 -2.19 6.34
C ILE A 269 4.05 -1.77 6.25
N PHE A 270 3.18 -2.68 5.82
CA PHE A 270 1.75 -2.41 5.64
C PHE A 270 0.88 -2.80 6.85
N SER A 271 1.49 -3.26 7.95
CA SER A 271 0.78 -3.71 9.15
C SER A 271 -0.25 -4.81 8.84
N LEU A 272 0.13 -5.76 7.98
CA LEU A 272 -0.69 -6.91 7.62
C LEU A 272 -0.23 -8.16 8.36
N PRO A 273 -1.14 -9.06 8.74
CA PRO A 273 -0.77 -10.42 9.11
C PRO A 273 -0.13 -11.16 7.91
N PRO A 274 0.96 -11.89 8.12
CA PRO A 274 1.67 -12.57 7.01
C PRO A 274 0.80 -13.54 6.21
N HIS A 275 -0.17 -14.21 6.83
CA HIS A 275 -1.07 -15.16 6.16
C HIS A 275 -1.91 -14.48 5.06
N MET A 276 -2.24 -13.19 5.18
CA MET A 276 -2.95 -12.44 4.13
C MET A 276 -2.10 -12.23 2.86
N LEU A 277 -0.78 -12.37 2.98
CA LEU A 277 0.16 -12.38 1.86
C LEU A 277 0.55 -13.81 1.44
N ALA A 278 -0.28 -14.80 1.81
CA ALA A 278 -0.07 -16.22 1.55
C ALA A 278 1.18 -16.84 2.22
N ASP A 279 1.73 -16.22 3.27
CA ASP A 279 2.74 -16.83 4.13
C ASP A 279 2.07 -17.57 5.29
N LEU A 280 1.86 -18.87 5.11
CA LEU A 280 1.24 -19.77 6.10
C LEU A 280 2.26 -20.51 6.97
N SER A 281 3.53 -20.19 6.87
CA SER A 281 4.63 -20.95 7.49
C SER A 281 4.51 -21.08 9.02
N ARG A 282 3.81 -20.16 9.67
CA ARG A 282 3.59 -20.12 11.13
C ARG A 282 2.11 -20.00 11.51
N SER A 283 1.18 -20.33 10.61
CA SER A 283 -0.25 -20.13 10.83
C SER A 283 -0.92 -21.46 11.23
N THR A 284 -1.72 -21.41 12.31
CA THR A 284 -2.69 -22.46 12.68
C THR A 284 -4.10 -21.86 12.56
N PHE A 285 -5.13 -22.70 12.42
CA PHE A 285 -6.52 -22.19 12.26
C PHE A 285 -6.96 -21.24 13.37
N SER A 286 -6.66 -21.55 14.62
CA SER A 286 -7.01 -20.68 15.76
C SER A 286 -6.24 -19.35 15.76
N ASN A 287 -5.01 -19.32 15.22
CA ASN A 287 -4.22 -18.10 15.13
C ASN A 287 -4.68 -17.19 14.01
N ILE A 288 -5.26 -17.73 12.93
CA ILE A 288 -5.76 -16.93 11.80
C ILE A 288 -6.90 -16.03 12.23
N GLU A 289 -7.89 -16.54 12.95
CA GLU A 289 -9.01 -15.73 13.46
C GLU A 289 -8.54 -14.56 14.35
N HIS A 290 -7.59 -14.83 15.25
CA HIS A 290 -6.99 -13.77 16.06
C HIS A 290 -6.21 -12.75 15.24
N GLN A 291 -5.52 -13.19 14.20
CA GLN A 291 -4.77 -12.32 13.31
C GLN A 291 -5.72 -11.45 12.46
N ASP A 292 -6.89 -11.96 12.06
CA ASP A 292 -7.91 -11.18 11.36
C ASP A 292 -8.48 -10.06 12.25
N ILE A 293 -8.75 -10.35 13.51
CA ILE A 293 -9.14 -9.32 14.48
C ILE A 293 -8.03 -8.29 14.67
N GLN A 294 -6.77 -8.73 14.77
CA GLN A 294 -5.61 -7.84 14.87
C GLN A 294 -5.45 -6.95 13.63
N PHE A 295 -5.70 -7.48 12.44
CA PHE A 295 -5.70 -6.70 11.20
C PHE A 295 -6.71 -5.55 11.26
N VAL A 296 -7.94 -5.84 11.67
CA VAL A 296 -8.96 -4.79 11.82
C VAL A 296 -8.54 -3.77 12.88
N GLN A 297 -8.03 -4.23 14.01
CA GLN A 297 -7.72 -3.37 15.16
C GLN A 297 -6.48 -2.50 14.96
N TYR A 298 -5.41 -3.07 14.41
CA TYR A 298 -4.10 -2.39 14.33
C TYR A 298 -3.76 -1.84 12.94
N SER A 299 -4.37 -2.36 11.89
CA SER A 299 -4.13 -1.92 10.52
C SER A 299 -5.23 -1.00 9.99
N LEU A 300 -6.49 -1.47 10.00
CA LEU A 300 -7.59 -0.72 9.39
C LEU A 300 -8.11 0.41 10.28
N ARG A 301 -8.35 0.13 11.58
CA ARG A 301 -8.93 1.12 12.51
C ARG A 301 -8.13 2.42 12.59
N PRO A 302 -6.78 2.44 12.67
CA PRO A 302 -6.03 3.69 12.66
C PRO A 302 -6.19 4.50 11.36
N SER A 303 -6.25 3.82 10.21
CA SER A 303 -6.49 4.47 8.91
C SER A 303 -7.90 5.05 8.82
N VAL A 304 -8.89 4.29 9.25
CA VAL A 304 -10.29 4.73 9.34
C VAL A 304 -10.42 5.96 10.23
N LYS A 305 -9.78 5.96 11.40
CA LYS A 305 -9.82 7.11 12.31
C LYS A 305 -9.20 8.36 11.71
N ARG A 306 -8.14 8.25 10.90
CA ARG A 306 -7.59 9.39 10.15
C ARG A 306 -8.59 9.96 9.16
N PHE A 307 -9.33 9.08 8.45
CA PHE A 307 -10.40 9.52 7.56
C PHE A 307 -11.51 10.21 8.34
N GLU A 308 -12.07 9.57 9.37
CA GLU A 308 -13.17 10.11 10.18
C GLU A 308 -12.82 11.53 10.69
N TYR A 309 -11.72 11.68 11.44
CA TYR A 309 -11.34 12.96 12.03
C TYR A 309 -11.08 14.07 11.00
N GLN A 310 -10.39 13.74 9.90
CA GLN A 310 -10.08 14.74 8.89
C GLN A 310 -11.35 15.18 8.14
N LEU A 311 -12.27 14.27 7.86
CA LEU A 311 -13.52 14.57 7.20
C LEU A 311 -14.44 15.39 8.11
N GLU A 312 -14.60 15.02 9.39
CA GLU A 312 -15.38 15.79 10.36
C GLU A 312 -14.88 17.23 10.46
N ASN A 313 -13.56 17.42 10.58
CA ASN A 313 -12.96 18.76 10.69
C ASN A 313 -13.10 19.61 9.43
N LYS A 314 -13.34 19.01 8.24
CA LYS A 314 -13.30 19.75 6.97
C LYS A 314 -14.65 19.83 6.25
N LEU A 315 -15.54 18.85 6.44
CA LEU A 315 -16.79 18.80 5.69
C LEU A 315 -17.96 19.47 6.42
N PHE A 316 -17.93 19.53 7.74
CA PHE A 316 -18.96 20.15 8.55
C PHE A 316 -18.70 21.65 8.75
N PHE A 317 -19.77 22.41 8.94
CA PHE A 317 -19.67 23.81 9.37
C PHE A 317 -19.24 23.91 10.84
N GLU A 318 -18.76 25.07 11.23
CA GLU A 318 -18.46 25.38 12.62
C GLU A 318 -19.74 25.24 13.48
N GLY A 319 -19.67 24.37 14.50
CA GLY A 319 -20.83 24.00 15.34
C GLY A 319 -21.60 22.76 14.90
N GLU A 320 -21.46 22.27 13.67
CA GLU A 320 -22.06 20.99 13.26
C GLU A 320 -21.29 19.78 13.80
N SER A 321 -19.98 19.91 13.96
CA SER A 321 -19.10 18.84 14.48
C SER A 321 -19.47 18.35 15.89
N ASP A 322 -20.22 19.14 16.66
CA ASP A 322 -20.74 18.73 17.97
C ASP A 322 -21.97 17.84 17.85
N THR A 323 -22.64 17.88 16.70
CA THR A 323 -23.93 17.19 16.47
C THR A 323 -23.80 16.05 15.45
N TYR A 324 -22.91 16.22 14.46
CA TYR A 324 -22.75 15.25 13.38
C TYR A 324 -21.38 14.60 13.42
N HIS A 325 -21.34 13.29 13.16
CA HIS A 325 -20.13 12.48 13.15
C HIS A 325 -20.06 11.64 11.89
N ILE A 326 -18.87 11.45 11.36
CA ILE A 326 -18.63 10.54 10.24
C ILE A 326 -18.14 9.20 10.79
N LYS A 327 -18.80 8.12 10.38
CA LYS A 327 -18.50 6.77 10.86
C LYS A 327 -18.27 5.81 9.71
N PHE A 328 -17.16 5.09 9.76
CA PHE A 328 -16.89 3.90 8.97
C PHE A 328 -17.17 2.67 9.83
N ASP A 329 -18.09 1.82 9.42
CA ASP A 329 -18.50 0.67 10.21
C ASP A 329 -17.55 -0.52 10.00
N LEU A 330 -16.70 -0.78 11.00
CA LEU A 330 -15.77 -1.91 11.02
C LEU A 330 -16.42 -3.21 11.49
N ASN A 331 -17.64 -3.17 12.05
CA ASN A 331 -18.29 -4.34 12.62
C ASN A 331 -18.54 -5.45 11.59
N GLY A 332 -18.71 -5.06 10.32
CA GLY A 332 -18.85 -6.02 9.22
C GLY A 332 -17.66 -6.94 9.03
N LEU A 333 -16.43 -6.43 9.27
CA LEU A 333 -15.19 -7.19 9.13
C LEU A 333 -14.86 -8.05 10.36
N LEU A 334 -15.41 -7.70 11.53
CA LEU A 334 -15.24 -8.46 12.77
C LEU A 334 -16.20 -9.66 12.86
N ARG A 335 -17.05 -9.88 11.83
CA ARG A 335 -18.08 -10.91 11.81
C ARG A 335 -17.58 -12.33 11.50
N GLY A 336 -16.28 -12.58 11.54
CA GLY A 336 -15.64 -13.85 11.15
C GLY A 336 -16.08 -15.08 11.94
N ASP A 337 -16.57 -14.94 13.17
CA ASP A 337 -17.05 -16.07 13.97
C ASP A 337 -18.54 -15.97 14.29
N MET A 338 -19.34 -16.79 13.59
CA MET A 338 -20.78 -16.94 13.84
C MET A 338 -21.07 -17.48 15.26
N ALA A 339 -20.19 -18.29 15.83
CA ALA A 339 -20.36 -18.88 17.15
C ALA A 339 -20.13 -17.82 18.25
N SER A 340 -19.05 -17.07 18.20
CA SER A 340 -18.78 -15.97 19.14
C SER A 340 -19.85 -14.88 19.05
N ARG A 341 -20.36 -14.61 17.84
CA ARG A 341 -21.46 -13.66 17.65
C ARG A 341 -22.78 -14.20 18.23
N GLY A 342 -23.09 -15.47 18.02
CA GLY A 342 -24.24 -16.12 18.62
C GLY A 342 -24.19 -16.05 20.16
N ALA A 343 -23.02 -16.32 20.73
CA ALA A 343 -22.80 -16.19 22.19
C ALA A 343 -22.92 -14.73 22.66
N PHE A 344 -22.38 -13.76 21.92
CA PHE A 344 -22.52 -12.35 22.27
C PHE A 344 -23.97 -11.87 22.28
N TYR A 345 -24.75 -12.19 21.24
CA TYR A 345 -26.17 -11.84 21.22
C TYR A 345 -26.98 -12.58 22.27
N HIS A 346 -26.69 -13.88 22.48
CA HIS A 346 -27.35 -14.69 23.50
C HIS A 346 -27.11 -14.09 24.89
N ASN A 347 -25.87 -13.78 25.23
CA ASN A 347 -25.51 -13.17 26.52
C ASN A 347 -26.14 -11.77 26.63
N GLY A 348 -26.09 -10.95 25.56
CA GLY A 348 -26.67 -9.62 25.55
C GLY A 348 -28.19 -9.59 25.81
N ILE A 349 -28.90 -10.57 25.27
CA ILE A 349 -30.33 -10.74 25.53
C ILE A 349 -30.56 -11.28 26.95
N GLN A 350 -29.79 -12.27 27.41
CA GLN A 350 -29.88 -12.79 28.78
C GLN A 350 -29.55 -11.75 29.85
N ASP A 351 -28.53 -10.91 29.60
CA ASP A 351 -28.11 -9.86 30.54
C ASP A 351 -28.93 -8.57 30.41
N GLY A 352 -29.89 -8.50 29.47
CA GLY A 352 -30.87 -7.42 29.33
C GLY A 352 -30.33 -6.11 28.77
N TRP A 353 -29.15 -6.11 28.15
CA TRP A 353 -28.55 -4.90 27.51
C TRP A 353 -28.73 -4.89 25.98
N LEU A 354 -29.24 -5.95 25.39
CA LEU A 354 -29.73 -6.05 24.00
C LEU A 354 -31.22 -6.46 24.01
N ASN A 355 -32.01 -5.76 23.19
CA ASN A 355 -33.44 -6.07 22.95
C ASN A 355 -33.61 -6.73 21.57
#